data_30feb4f1e89ca11aa3a858f23d389d38
#
_entry.id   30feb4f1e89ca11aa3a858f23d389d38
#
_cell.length_a   1.000
_cell.length_b   1.000
_cell.length_c   1.000
_cell.angle_alpha   90.00
_cell.angle_beta   90.00
_cell.angle_gamma   90.00
#
_symmetry.space_group_name_H-M   'P 1'
#
loop_
_entity.id
_entity.type
_entity.pdbx_description
1 polymer ?
#
loop_
_entity_poly.entity_id
_entity_poly.type
_entity_poly.pdbx_seq_one_letter_code
_entity_poly.pdbx_strand_id
1 'polypeptide(L)' 'MNAYKLMKRIIERDRAAGTLDKEAVMEKLDTFYAAGRLTKEQYEELVALVNAE' A
#
# COMPACT_ATOMS: atom_id res chain seq x y z
N MET A 1 -0.80 -11.68 10.50
CA MET A 1 -0.46 -10.89 9.29
C MET A 1 -0.59 -9.42 9.63
N ASN A 2 0.33 -8.59 9.20
CA ASN A 2 0.23 -7.16 9.47
C ASN A 2 -0.14 -6.38 8.20
N ALA A 3 -0.66 -5.18 8.40
CA ALA A 3 -1.16 -4.37 7.29
C ALA A 3 -0.06 -4.00 6.29
N TYR A 4 1.16 -3.75 6.77
CA TYR A 4 2.28 -3.43 5.91
C TYR A 4 2.58 -4.56 4.92
N LYS A 5 2.73 -5.77 5.44
CA LYS A 5 3.04 -6.94 4.59
C LYS A 5 1.90 -7.24 3.62
N LEU A 6 0.66 -7.13 4.11
CA LEU A 6 -0.51 -7.36 3.28
C LEU A 6 -0.54 -6.38 2.10
N MET A 7 -0.39 -5.09 2.39
CA MET A 7 -0.47 -4.07 1.35
C MET A 7 0.69 -4.17 0.38
N LYS A 8 1.88 -4.46 0.87
CA LYS A 8 3.04 -4.64 0.01
C LYS A 8 2.80 -5.77 -0.99
N ARG A 9 2.27 -6.90 -0.51
CA ARG A 9 1.97 -8.05 -1.37
C ARG A 9 0.92 -7.68 -2.42
N ILE A 10 -0.15 -6.99 -2.01
CA ILE A 10 -1.22 -6.60 -2.92
C ILE A 10 -0.69 -5.67 -4.01
N ILE A 11 0.09 -4.67 -3.63
CA ILE A 11 0.65 -3.71 -4.58
C ILE A 11 1.54 -4.42 -5.61
N GLU A 12 2.43 -5.27 -5.13
CA GLU A 12 3.34 -6.00 -6.01
C GLU A 12 2.59 -6.95 -6.95
N ARG A 13 1.60 -7.67 -6.40
CA ARG A 13 0.79 -8.60 -7.19
C ARG A 13 0.01 -7.86 -8.27
N ASP A 14 -0.67 -6.78 -7.90
CA ASP A 14 -1.52 -6.06 -8.83
C ASP A 14 -0.68 -5.33 -9.89
N ARG A 15 0.48 -4.84 -9.52
CA ARG A 15 1.39 -4.23 -10.50
C ARG A 15 1.84 -5.28 -11.53
N ALA A 16 2.23 -6.46 -11.07
CA ALA A 16 2.65 -7.53 -11.96
C ALA A 16 1.54 -7.99 -12.89
N ALA A 17 0.29 -7.96 -12.39
CA ALA A 17 -0.88 -8.35 -13.18
C ALA A 17 -1.43 -7.22 -14.06
N GLY A 18 -0.91 -5.99 -13.91
CA GLY A 18 -1.41 -4.85 -14.64
C GLY A 18 -2.76 -4.34 -14.16
N THR A 19 -3.14 -4.67 -12.92
CA THR A 19 -4.45 -4.32 -12.35
C THR A 19 -4.33 -3.34 -11.18
N LEU A 20 -3.18 -2.69 -11.01
CA LEU A 20 -2.96 -1.78 -9.89
C LEU A 20 -3.82 -0.53 -10.03
N ASP A 21 -4.70 -0.32 -9.05
CA ASP A 21 -5.52 0.88 -8.95
C ASP A 21 -4.93 1.76 -7.85
N LYS A 22 -4.17 2.77 -8.26
CA LYS A 22 -3.45 3.64 -7.33
C LYS A 22 -4.39 4.36 -6.37
N GLU A 23 -5.52 4.87 -6.85
CA GLU A 23 -6.48 5.57 -5.99
C GLU A 23 -7.05 4.66 -4.92
N ALA A 24 -7.48 3.47 -5.30
CA ALA A 24 -8.05 2.52 -4.35
C ALA A 24 -7.02 2.09 -3.32
N VAL A 25 -5.79 1.86 -3.74
CA VAL A 25 -4.71 1.47 -2.83
C VAL A 25 -4.39 2.60 -1.87
N MET A 26 -4.32 3.83 -2.36
CA MET A 26 -4.04 5.00 -1.50
C MET A 26 -5.12 5.16 -0.44
N GLU A 27 -6.38 4.96 -0.77
CA GLU A 27 -7.46 5.00 0.22
C GLU A 27 -7.25 3.97 1.31
N LYS A 28 -6.86 2.76 0.94
CA LYS A 28 -6.59 1.71 1.92
C LYS A 28 -5.41 2.05 2.80
N LEU A 29 -4.33 2.59 2.22
CA LEU A 29 -3.16 2.99 2.98
C LEU A 29 -3.51 4.09 3.97
N ASP A 30 -4.28 5.08 3.55
CA ASP A 30 -4.71 6.17 4.42
C ASP A 30 -5.56 5.63 5.57
N THR A 31 -6.46 4.71 5.29
CA THR A 31 -7.31 4.08 6.30
C THR A 31 -6.48 3.31 7.32
N PHE A 32 -5.53 2.49 6.86
CA PHE A 32 -4.68 1.73 7.77
C PHE A 32 -3.78 2.64 8.59
N TYR A 33 -3.26 3.70 7.99
CA TYR A 33 -2.42 4.65 8.69
C TYR A 33 -3.23 5.39 9.78
N ALA A 34 -4.42 5.85 9.43
CA ALA A 34 -5.30 6.53 10.37
C ALA A 34 -5.70 5.61 11.52
N ALA A 35 -5.84 4.32 11.26
CA ALA A 35 -6.19 3.32 12.27
C ALA A 35 -4.99 2.89 13.14
N GLY A 36 -3.81 3.43 12.88
CA GLY A 36 -2.60 3.07 13.62
C GLY A 36 -2.02 1.72 13.25
N ARG A 37 -2.36 1.19 12.09
CA ARG A 37 -1.90 -0.13 11.65
C ARG A 37 -0.64 -0.06 10.79
N LEU A 38 -0.21 1.13 10.42
CA LEU A 38 1.03 1.38 9.70
C LEU A 38 1.81 2.45 10.44
N THR A 39 3.13 2.29 10.52
CA THR A 39 3.98 3.37 10.99
C THR A 39 4.12 4.41 9.89
N LYS A 40 4.62 5.59 10.22
CA LYS A 40 4.87 6.64 9.24
C LYS A 40 5.84 6.14 8.16
N GLU A 41 6.91 5.47 8.57
CA GLU A 41 7.90 4.93 7.62
C GLU A 41 7.27 3.90 6.70
N GLN A 42 6.44 3.01 7.25
CA GLN A 42 5.76 1.99 6.45
C GLN A 42 4.80 2.63 5.46
N TYR A 43 4.03 3.62 5.92
CA TYR A 43 3.11 4.34 5.05
C TYR A 43 3.86 5.00 3.89
N GLU A 44 4.93 5.72 4.19
CA GLU A 44 5.71 6.41 3.16
C GLU A 44 6.36 5.43 2.19
N GLU A 45 6.84 4.30 2.67
CA GLU A 45 7.42 3.26 1.81
C GLU A 45 6.37 2.71 0.85
N LEU A 46 5.17 2.42 1.36
CA LEU A 46 4.10 1.87 0.52
C LEU A 46 3.61 2.89 -0.50
N VAL A 47 3.51 4.17 -0.13
CA VAL A 47 3.17 5.24 -1.06
C VAL A 47 4.20 5.30 -2.19
N ALA A 48 5.48 5.25 -1.86
CA ALA A 48 6.54 5.25 -2.86
C ALA A 48 6.43 4.03 -3.78
N LEU A 49 6.09 2.88 -3.22
CA LEU A 49 5.93 1.65 -3.99
C LEU A 49 4.75 1.76 -4.97
N VAL A 50 3.64 2.35 -4.55
CA VAL A 50 2.48 2.57 -5.42
C VAL A 50 2.85 3.47 -6.58
N ASN A 51 3.65 4.49 -6.34
CA ASN A 51 4.02 5.47 -7.35
C ASN A 51 5.27 5.11 -8.17
N ALA A 52 5.95 4.03 -7.81
CA ALA A 52 7.11 3.57 -8.58
C ALA A 52 6.65 3.02 -9.93
N GLU A 53 7.44 3.24 -10.95
CA GLU A 53 7.12 2.76 -12.30
C GLU A 53 8.22 1.90 -12.87
#